data_01485bb55709c4c2267b44c66a9c003f
#
_entry.id   01485bb55709c4c2267b44c66a9c003f
#
_cell.length_a   1.000
_cell.length_b   1.000
_cell.length_c   1.000
_cell.angle_alpha   90.00
_cell.angle_beta   90.00
_cell.angle_gamma   90.00
#
_symmetry.space_group_name_H-M   'P 1'
#
loop_
_entity.id
_entity.type
_entity.pdbx_description
1 polymer ?
#
loop_
_entity_poly.entity_id
_entity_poly.type
_entity_poly.pdbx_seq_one_letter_code
_entity_poly.pdbx_strand_id
1 'polypeptide(L)'
;LDLLDAEGNRPVLEAILARGIPIVVFDSYAPEGMGLTTVNNDFVAQQIGACQRLVELMRAKEKKDVYKIALIEGVPTAPNHKKRFETSKEFFSKVPDVEIVAEGVDNDSIEQAQKQAASIIAAHPDLDGMIAHNAAGPIGVGLAIKEAGKVGEIIHVGLDDLDQLIVLIKEGVVESSYSTKPKMQGAYAVLCLWLQNQGIATPMLVDTGFVVITKDMIPDDVKEYKGY
;
A
#
# COMPACT_ATOMS: atom_id res chain seq x y z
N LEU A 1 -3.39 -15.52 8.67
CA LEU A 1 -2.63 -15.66 7.42
C LEU A 1 -2.79 -14.42 6.57
N ASP A 2 -1.70 -13.92 5.99
CA ASP A 2 -1.72 -13.01 4.85
C ASP A 2 -1.52 -13.84 3.56
N LEU A 3 -2.29 -13.54 2.53
CA LEU A 3 -2.37 -14.37 1.31
C LEU A 3 -1.87 -13.60 0.09
N LEU A 4 -0.68 -13.94 -0.40
CA LEU A 4 -0.13 -13.40 -1.66
C LEU A 4 -0.77 -14.00 -2.93
N ASP A 5 -1.47 -15.11 -2.79
CA ASP A 5 -2.28 -15.74 -3.83
C ASP A 5 -3.47 -16.46 -3.16
N ALA A 6 -4.59 -15.75 -3.03
CA ALA A 6 -5.76 -16.26 -2.31
C ALA A 6 -6.30 -17.55 -2.94
N GLU A 7 -6.53 -17.57 -4.25
CA GLU A 7 -7.10 -18.73 -4.93
C GLU A 7 -6.10 -19.89 -5.05
N GLY A 8 -4.83 -19.62 -5.31
CA GLY A 8 -3.79 -20.65 -5.32
C GLY A 8 -3.60 -21.32 -3.96
N ASN A 9 -3.87 -20.62 -2.86
CA ASN A 9 -3.81 -21.18 -1.51
C ASN A 9 -5.09 -21.94 -1.09
N ARG A 10 -6.20 -21.87 -1.84
CA ARG A 10 -7.48 -22.51 -1.50
C ARG A 10 -7.35 -23.98 -1.06
N PRO A 11 -6.65 -24.87 -1.80
CA PRO A 11 -6.54 -26.28 -1.40
C PRO A 11 -5.87 -26.47 -0.03
N VAL A 12 -4.89 -25.63 0.28
CA VAL A 12 -4.17 -25.66 1.57
C VAL A 12 -5.09 -25.19 2.70
N LEU A 13 -5.85 -24.11 2.47
CA LEU A 13 -6.81 -23.59 3.45
C LEU A 13 -7.92 -24.61 3.74
N GLU A 14 -8.46 -25.26 2.70
CA GLU A 14 -9.46 -26.34 2.84
C GLU A 14 -8.91 -27.51 3.65
N ALA A 15 -7.68 -27.93 3.40
CA ALA A 15 -7.03 -28.99 4.17
C ALA A 15 -6.82 -28.65 5.65
N ILE A 16 -6.54 -27.38 5.98
CA ILE A 16 -6.43 -26.89 7.36
C ILE A 16 -7.79 -26.90 8.03
N LEU A 17 -8.83 -26.36 7.36
CA LEU A 17 -10.21 -26.34 7.87
C LEU A 17 -10.78 -27.75 8.10
N ALA A 18 -10.50 -28.70 7.19
CA ALA A 18 -10.89 -30.10 7.33
C ALA A 18 -10.33 -30.77 8.60
N ARG A 19 -9.25 -30.21 9.16
CA ARG A 19 -8.66 -30.65 10.44
C ARG A 19 -9.26 -29.93 11.65
N GLY A 20 -10.27 -29.09 11.46
CA GLY A 20 -10.92 -28.31 12.52
C GLY A 20 -10.05 -27.14 13.04
N ILE A 21 -9.04 -26.72 12.29
CA ILE A 21 -8.17 -25.61 12.67
C ILE A 21 -8.78 -24.30 12.14
N PRO A 22 -9.10 -23.32 13.01
CA PRO A 22 -9.67 -22.05 12.59
C PRO A 22 -8.65 -21.22 11.82
N ILE A 23 -9.16 -20.47 10.84
CA ILE A 23 -8.34 -19.57 10.00
C ILE A 23 -8.94 -18.16 10.03
N VAL A 24 -8.10 -17.18 10.24
CA VAL A 24 -8.38 -15.76 10.03
C VAL A 24 -7.37 -15.22 9.02
N VAL A 25 -7.87 -14.54 7.98
CA VAL A 25 -7.05 -13.84 7.00
C VAL A 25 -6.90 -12.38 7.45
N PHE A 26 -5.72 -11.78 7.29
CA PHE A 26 -5.51 -10.36 7.57
C PHE A 26 -4.71 -9.73 6.43
N ASP A 27 -4.82 -8.43 6.28
CA ASP A 27 -4.19 -7.58 5.24
C ASP A 27 -4.38 -8.11 3.79
N SER A 28 -5.32 -9.01 3.58
CA SER A 28 -5.63 -9.61 2.28
C SER A 28 -7.09 -9.99 2.22
N TYR A 29 -7.53 -10.59 1.12
CA TYR A 29 -8.87 -11.18 0.98
C TYR A 29 -8.79 -12.71 1.07
N ALA A 30 -9.75 -13.31 1.75
CA ALA A 30 -9.96 -14.75 1.68
C ALA A 30 -10.43 -15.17 0.28
N PRO A 31 -10.16 -16.42 -0.15
CA PRO A 31 -10.78 -16.96 -1.36
C PRO A 31 -12.30 -16.86 -1.30
N GLU A 32 -12.92 -16.55 -2.44
CA GLU A 32 -14.36 -16.34 -2.52
C GLU A 32 -15.15 -17.57 -2.04
N GLY A 33 -16.19 -17.36 -1.24
CA GLY A 33 -17.08 -18.41 -0.77
C GLY A 33 -16.56 -19.28 0.37
N MET A 34 -15.32 -19.10 0.85
CA MET A 34 -14.81 -19.89 1.98
C MET A 34 -15.36 -19.49 3.35
N GLY A 35 -16.00 -18.34 3.47
CA GLY A 35 -16.62 -17.91 4.73
C GLY A 35 -15.63 -17.60 5.86
N LEU A 36 -14.39 -17.30 5.53
CA LEU A 36 -13.36 -16.97 6.53
C LEU A 36 -13.50 -15.54 7.02
N THR A 37 -13.23 -15.31 8.29
CA THR A 37 -13.06 -13.97 8.84
C THR A 37 -11.84 -13.31 8.21
N THR A 38 -12.02 -12.09 7.69
CA THR A 38 -10.94 -11.23 7.23
C THR A 38 -10.81 -10.00 8.15
N VAL A 39 -9.56 -9.63 8.45
CA VAL A 39 -9.20 -8.42 9.20
C VAL A 39 -8.36 -7.55 8.28
N ASN A 40 -8.96 -6.52 7.72
CA ASN A 40 -8.27 -5.63 6.80
C ASN A 40 -8.86 -4.20 6.88
N ASN A 41 -8.46 -3.34 5.99
CA ASN A 41 -9.08 -2.03 5.77
C ASN A 41 -9.75 -1.98 4.39
N ASP A 42 -10.51 -0.93 4.14
CA ASP A 42 -11.01 -0.65 2.79
C ASP A 42 -9.85 -0.20 1.88
N PHE A 43 -9.26 -1.14 1.13
CA PHE A 43 -8.15 -0.90 0.21
C PHE A 43 -8.51 0.07 -0.92
N VAL A 44 -9.78 0.13 -1.30
CA VAL A 44 -10.27 1.05 -2.34
C VAL A 44 -10.30 2.47 -1.80
N ALA A 45 -10.92 2.69 -0.64
CA ALA A 45 -10.98 4.02 -0.02
C ALA A 45 -9.58 4.54 0.34
N GLN A 46 -8.71 3.66 0.87
CA GLN A 46 -7.31 3.98 1.17
C GLN A 46 -6.58 4.46 -0.09
N GLN A 47 -6.69 3.71 -1.19
CA GLN A 47 -5.99 4.01 -2.43
C GLN A 47 -6.53 5.26 -3.13
N ILE A 48 -7.84 5.46 -3.13
CA ILE A 48 -8.46 6.70 -3.63
C ILE A 48 -7.92 7.89 -2.87
N GLY A 49 -7.83 7.82 -1.53
CA GLY A 49 -7.25 8.89 -0.71
C GLY A 49 -5.80 9.20 -1.09
N ALA A 50 -4.97 8.18 -1.30
CA ALA A 50 -3.58 8.35 -1.73
C ALA A 50 -3.48 9.01 -3.12
N CYS A 51 -4.33 8.57 -4.07
CA CYS A 51 -4.38 9.16 -5.42
C CYS A 51 -4.84 10.62 -5.39
N GLN A 52 -5.88 10.94 -4.62
CA GLN A 52 -6.38 12.31 -4.42
C GLN A 52 -5.26 13.21 -3.85
N ARG A 53 -4.56 12.71 -2.83
CA ARG A 53 -3.45 13.43 -2.21
C ARG A 53 -2.32 13.72 -3.20
N LEU A 54 -1.96 12.74 -4.03
CA LEU A 54 -0.95 12.93 -5.08
C LEU A 54 -1.35 14.05 -6.05
N VAL A 55 -2.59 14.03 -6.54
CA VAL A 55 -3.12 15.05 -7.46
C VAL A 55 -3.13 16.44 -6.82
N GLU A 56 -3.61 16.54 -5.57
CA GLU A 56 -3.65 17.79 -4.81
C GLU A 56 -2.25 18.41 -4.68
N LEU A 57 -1.25 17.59 -4.31
CA LEU A 57 0.12 18.05 -4.11
C LEU A 57 0.78 18.49 -5.42
N MET A 58 0.59 17.73 -6.51
CA MET A 58 1.11 18.12 -7.82
C MET A 58 0.52 19.44 -8.29
N ARG A 59 -0.80 19.63 -8.18
CA ARG A 59 -1.50 20.85 -8.55
C ARG A 59 -1.12 22.06 -7.67
N ALA A 60 -0.87 21.81 -6.38
CA ALA A 60 -0.42 22.85 -5.45
C ALA A 60 1.02 23.30 -5.71
N LYS A 61 1.89 22.39 -6.18
CA LYS A 61 3.29 22.67 -6.46
C LYS A 61 3.46 23.54 -7.70
N GLU A 62 2.83 23.17 -8.79
CA GLU A 62 2.95 23.86 -10.08
C GLU A 62 1.68 23.63 -10.90
N LYS A 63 1.19 24.66 -11.57
CA LYS A 63 0.06 24.53 -12.48
C LYS A 63 0.54 24.08 -13.87
N LYS A 64 0.07 22.91 -14.31
CA LYS A 64 0.34 22.31 -15.62
C LYS A 64 -0.97 21.93 -16.33
N ASP A 65 -0.91 21.83 -17.65
CA ASP A 65 -2.04 21.30 -18.44
C ASP A 65 -2.18 19.79 -18.27
N VAL A 66 -1.04 19.07 -18.13
CA VAL A 66 -0.98 17.63 -17.90
C VAL A 66 0.14 17.31 -16.91
N TYR A 67 -0.17 16.49 -15.91
CA TYR A 67 0.77 15.91 -14.96
C TYR A 67 1.09 14.46 -15.35
N LYS A 68 2.37 14.13 -15.42
CA LYS A 68 2.86 12.79 -15.76
C LYS A 68 3.17 12.01 -14.50
N ILE A 69 2.57 10.83 -14.36
CA ILE A 69 2.78 9.97 -13.19
C ILE A 69 3.21 8.57 -13.59
N ALA A 70 3.82 7.86 -12.64
CA ALA A 70 4.12 6.44 -12.78
C ALA A 70 3.53 5.64 -11.61
N LEU A 71 3.11 4.42 -11.91
CA LEU A 71 2.56 3.46 -10.95
C LEU A 71 3.49 2.26 -10.82
N ILE A 72 3.70 1.78 -9.58
CA ILE A 72 4.44 0.55 -9.31
C ILE A 72 3.54 -0.43 -8.57
N GLU A 73 3.23 -1.55 -9.21
CA GLU A 73 2.49 -2.67 -8.63
C GLU A 73 3.43 -3.52 -7.78
N GLY A 74 2.90 -4.07 -6.68
CA GLY A 74 3.63 -5.03 -5.85
C GLY A 74 3.66 -6.43 -6.46
N VAL A 75 3.08 -7.40 -5.77
CA VAL A 75 2.88 -8.77 -6.27
C VAL A 75 1.54 -8.84 -6.99
N PRO A 76 1.50 -9.09 -8.32
CA PRO A 76 0.25 -9.05 -9.10
C PRO A 76 -0.80 -10.10 -8.71
N THR A 77 -0.38 -11.20 -8.05
CA THR A 77 -1.28 -12.23 -7.51
C THR A 77 -1.82 -11.91 -6.12
N ALA A 78 -1.20 -10.96 -5.40
CA ALA A 78 -1.65 -10.55 -4.07
C ALA A 78 -2.92 -9.69 -4.19
N PRO A 79 -4.04 -10.12 -3.57
CA PRO A 79 -5.33 -9.47 -3.79
C PRO A 79 -5.37 -7.99 -3.38
N ASN A 80 -4.67 -7.62 -2.29
CA ASN A 80 -4.56 -6.25 -1.79
C ASN A 80 -3.72 -5.37 -2.73
N HIS A 81 -2.55 -5.85 -3.21
CA HIS A 81 -1.69 -5.11 -4.14
C HIS A 81 -2.41 -4.86 -5.47
N LYS A 82 -2.96 -5.91 -6.06
CA LYS A 82 -3.76 -5.84 -7.30
C LYS A 82 -4.93 -4.88 -7.15
N LYS A 83 -5.69 -4.97 -6.05
CA LYS A 83 -6.85 -4.11 -5.82
C LYS A 83 -6.47 -2.64 -5.75
N ARG A 84 -5.38 -2.30 -5.05
CA ARG A 84 -4.86 -0.92 -4.98
C ARG A 84 -4.40 -0.43 -6.35
N PHE A 85 -3.65 -1.24 -7.10
CA PHE A 85 -3.16 -0.90 -8.43
C PHE A 85 -4.30 -0.63 -9.42
N GLU A 86 -5.28 -1.53 -9.49
CA GLU A 86 -6.47 -1.36 -10.33
C GLU A 86 -7.29 -0.12 -9.93
N THR A 87 -7.41 0.14 -8.62
CA THR A 87 -8.08 1.34 -8.11
C THR A 87 -7.39 2.62 -8.56
N SER A 88 -6.04 2.66 -8.52
CA SER A 88 -5.28 3.80 -9.04
C SER A 88 -5.52 4.02 -10.53
N LYS A 89 -5.47 2.97 -11.35
CA LYS A 89 -5.72 3.08 -12.80
C LYS A 89 -7.13 3.58 -13.07
N GLU A 90 -8.12 3.05 -12.39
CA GLU A 90 -9.50 3.50 -12.52
C GLU A 90 -9.67 4.97 -12.06
N PHE A 91 -9.04 5.36 -10.96
CA PHE A 91 -9.08 6.73 -10.46
C PHE A 91 -8.49 7.71 -11.48
N PHE A 92 -7.24 7.47 -11.92
CA PHE A 92 -6.56 8.39 -12.82
C PHE A 92 -7.18 8.42 -14.23
N SER A 93 -7.84 7.35 -14.69
CA SER A 93 -8.60 7.38 -15.94
C SER A 93 -9.73 8.41 -15.97
N LYS A 94 -10.16 8.89 -14.79
CA LYS A 94 -11.22 9.88 -14.61
C LYS A 94 -10.69 11.30 -14.32
N VAL A 95 -9.35 11.48 -14.25
CA VAL A 95 -8.68 12.74 -13.95
C VAL A 95 -8.01 13.25 -15.24
N PRO A 96 -8.64 14.19 -15.96
CA PRO A 96 -8.28 14.51 -17.34
C PRO A 96 -6.93 15.20 -17.51
N ASP A 97 -6.39 15.80 -16.45
CA ASP A 97 -5.10 16.48 -16.41
C ASP A 97 -3.98 15.60 -15.84
N VAL A 98 -4.18 14.27 -15.73
CA VAL A 98 -3.16 13.31 -15.27
C VAL A 98 -2.99 12.19 -16.29
N GLU A 99 -1.75 11.91 -16.67
CA GLU A 99 -1.35 10.86 -17.59
C GLU A 99 -0.46 9.84 -16.89
N ILE A 100 -0.82 8.56 -16.94
CA ILE A 100 0.04 7.45 -16.51
C ILE A 100 1.02 7.16 -17.65
N VAL A 101 2.28 7.57 -17.51
CA VAL A 101 3.32 7.42 -18.54
C VAL A 101 4.15 6.15 -18.39
N ALA A 102 4.13 5.52 -17.20
CA ALA A 102 4.85 4.28 -16.96
C ALA A 102 4.18 3.44 -15.87
N GLU A 103 4.30 2.13 -16.00
CA GLU A 103 3.92 1.15 -15.00
C GLU A 103 5.12 0.21 -14.74
N GLY A 104 5.31 -0.22 -13.49
CA GLY A 104 6.35 -1.16 -13.09
C GLY A 104 5.81 -2.21 -12.12
N VAL A 105 6.59 -3.26 -11.88
CA VAL A 105 6.30 -4.32 -10.89
C VAL A 105 7.53 -4.51 -10.02
N ASP A 106 7.36 -4.51 -8.69
CA ASP A 106 8.46 -4.64 -7.74
C ASP A 106 8.50 -5.97 -6.97
N ASN A 107 7.44 -6.79 -7.08
CA ASN A 107 7.32 -8.06 -6.37
C ASN A 107 7.55 -7.95 -4.85
N ASP A 108 7.15 -6.83 -4.25
CA ASP A 108 7.33 -6.49 -2.84
C ASP A 108 8.81 -6.48 -2.39
N SER A 109 9.69 -6.03 -3.28
CA SER A 109 11.12 -5.88 -3.04
C SER A 109 11.56 -4.43 -3.16
N ILE A 110 12.17 -3.90 -2.10
CA ILE A 110 12.71 -2.53 -2.06
C ILE A 110 13.71 -2.32 -3.20
N GLU A 111 14.61 -3.29 -3.44
CA GLU A 111 15.63 -3.20 -4.50
C GLU A 111 14.99 -3.17 -5.89
N GLN A 112 13.99 -4.02 -6.14
CA GLN A 112 13.30 -4.01 -7.43
C GLN A 112 12.50 -2.71 -7.63
N ALA A 113 11.81 -2.23 -6.59
CA ALA A 113 11.10 -0.95 -6.64
C ALA A 113 12.06 0.21 -6.96
N GLN A 114 13.22 0.28 -6.29
CA GLN A 114 14.24 1.31 -6.53
C GLN A 114 14.77 1.25 -7.97
N LYS A 115 15.08 0.04 -8.48
CA LYS A 115 15.54 -0.15 -9.85
C LYS A 115 14.48 0.24 -10.89
N GLN A 116 13.22 -0.15 -10.68
CA GLN A 116 12.11 0.22 -11.56
C GLN A 116 11.91 1.74 -11.56
N ALA A 117 11.86 2.36 -10.38
CA ALA A 117 11.68 3.79 -10.24
C ALA A 117 12.84 4.58 -10.87
N ALA A 118 14.09 4.18 -10.66
CA ALA A 118 15.25 4.81 -11.29
C ALA A 118 15.19 4.74 -12.82
N SER A 119 14.77 3.60 -13.39
CA SER A 119 14.60 3.43 -14.83
C SER A 119 13.48 4.34 -15.38
N ILE A 120 12.37 4.44 -14.66
CA ILE A 120 11.24 5.30 -15.04
C ILE A 120 11.63 6.78 -14.97
N ILE A 121 12.31 7.22 -13.90
CA ILE A 121 12.78 8.60 -13.74
C ILE A 121 13.75 8.98 -14.86
N ALA A 122 14.65 8.08 -15.26
CA ALA A 122 15.59 8.33 -16.36
C ALA A 122 14.89 8.41 -17.73
N ALA A 123 13.84 7.62 -17.94
CA ALA A 123 13.07 7.63 -19.19
C ALA A 123 12.09 8.81 -19.29
N HIS A 124 11.63 9.33 -18.16
CA HIS A 124 10.65 10.42 -18.05
C HIS A 124 11.19 11.55 -17.16
N PRO A 125 12.13 12.39 -17.66
CA PRO A 125 12.75 13.46 -16.87
C PRO A 125 11.76 14.54 -16.40
N ASP A 126 10.58 14.60 -17.02
CA ASP A 126 9.46 15.50 -16.73
C ASP A 126 8.36 14.85 -15.86
N LEU A 127 8.68 13.74 -15.17
CA LEU A 127 7.76 13.03 -14.28
C LEU A 127 7.38 13.91 -13.09
N ASP A 128 6.09 14.01 -12.78
CA ASP A 128 5.54 14.82 -11.69
C ASP A 128 5.26 14.04 -10.41
N GLY A 129 4.87 12.78 -10.56
CA GLY A 129 4.49 11.97 -9.40
C GLY A 129 4.68 10.48 -9.56
N MET A 130 4.81 9.79 -8.43
CA MET A 130 4.87 8.33 -8.37
C MET A 130 4.03 7.81 -7.20
N ILE A 131 3.43 6.63 -7.38
CA ILE A 131 2.74 5.91 -6.31
C ILE A 131 3.03 4.41 -6.44
N ALA A 132 3.26 3.74 -5.31
CA ALA A 132 3.48 2.31 -5.22
C ALA A 132 2.42 1.67 -4.31
N HIS A 133 2.11 0.38 -4.52
CA HIS A 133 0.87 -0.24 -4.07
C HIS A 133 1.07 -1.34 -3.01
N ASN A 134 2.25 -1.37 -2.37
CA ASN A 134 2.67 -2.34 -1.35
C ASN A 134 3.57 -1.66 -0.29
N ALA A 135 4.12 -2.43 0.65
CA ALA A 135 4.96 -1.90 1.72
C ALA A 135 6.39 -1.58 1.29
N ALA A 136 6.99 -2.38 0.42
CA ALA A 136 8.38 -2.22 -0.05
C ALA A 136 8.52 -1.13 -1.12
N GLY A 137 7.53 -1.05 -2.01
CA GLY A 137 7.52 -0.13 -3.15
C GLY A 137 7.77 1.33 -2.80
N PRO A 138 7.05 1.93 -1.85
CA PRO A 138 7.23 3.34 -1.48
C PRO A 138 8.63 3.65 -0.97
N ILE A 139 9.29 2.69 -0.30
CA ILE A 139 10.67 2.85 0.16
C ILE A 139 11.61 2.90 -1.05
N GLY A 140 11.50 1.92 -1.95
CA GLY A 140 12.35 1.85 -3.14
C GLY A 140 12.18 3.06 -4.06
N VAL A 141 10.93 3.50 -4.29
CA VAL A 141 10.63 4.72 -5.06
C VAL A 141 11.24 5.95 -4.40
N GLY A 142 11.07 6.11 -3.08
CA GLY A 142 11.66 7.23 -2.34
C GLY A 142 13.19 7.26 -2.43
N LEU A 143 13.85 6.11 -2.32
CA LEU A 143 15.30 6.00 -2.49
C LEU A 143 15.74 6.40 -3.91
N ALA A 144 15.04 5.96 -4.94
CA ALA A 144 15.34 6.32 -6.33
C ALA A 144 15.17 7.83 -6.58
N ILE A 145 14.11 8.44 -6.05
CA ILE A 145 13.88 9.90 -6.13
C ILE A 145 15.03 10.65 -5.44
N LYS A 146 15.47 10.19 -4.26
CA LYS A 146 16.57 10.80 -3.51
C LYS A 146 17.90 10.70 -4.26
N GLU A 147 18.23 9.52 -4.80
CA GLU A 147 19.43 9.29 -5.60
C GLU A 147 19.47 10.10 -6.91
N ALA A 148 18.33 10.26 -7.54
CA ALA A 148 18.19 11.09 -8.74
C ALA A 148 18.26 12.60 -8.46
N GLY A 149 18.30 13.03 -7.20
CA GLY A 149 18.27 14.43 -6.80
C GLY A 149 16.93 15.12 -7.08
N LYS A 150 15.84 14.36 -7.17
CA LYS A 150 14.50 14.81 -7.56
C LYS A 150 13.55 15.03 -6.38
N VAL A 151 14.07 15.09 -5.15
CA VAL A 151 13.27 15.35 -3.94
C VAL A 151 12.58 16.71 -4.07
N GLY A 152 11.26 16.73 -3.89
CA GLY A 152 10.42 17.91 -4.11
C GLY A 152 10.13 18.22 -5.58
N GLU A 153 10.84 17.62 -6.55
CA GLU A 153 10.47 17.67 -7.97
C GLU A 153 9.44 16.62 -8.33
N ILE A 154 9.69 15.37 -7.94
CA ILE A 154 8.73 14.26 -8.10
C ILE A 154 7.99 14.08 -6.78
N ILE A 155 6.67 14.22 -6.82
CA ILE A 155 5.82 14.00 -5.64
C ILE A 155 5.60 12.50 -5.45
N HIS A 156 5.85 12.00 -4.24
CA HIS A 156 5.62 10.60 -3.91
C HIS A 156 4.73 10.45 -2.68
N VAL A 157 3.66 9.67 -2.82
CA VAL A 157 2.76 9.26 -1.75
C VAL A 157 2.92 7.77 -1.54
N GLY A 158 3.16 7.37 -0.29
CA GLY A 158 3.44 5.99 0.10
C GLY A 158 2.23 5.24 0.66
N LEU A 159 2.45 3.96 0.93
CA LEU A 159 1.58 3.06 1.68
C LEU A 159 2.37 2.44 2.84
N ASP A 160 1.66 2.07 3.89
CA ASP A 160 2.17 1.46 5.11
C ASP A 160 3.04 2.38 6.00
N ASP A 161 3.70 1.79 7.01
CA ASP A 161 4.45 2.53 8.04
C ASP A 161 5.75 1.82 8.46
N LEU A 162 6.43 1.15 7.53
CA LEU A 162 7.74 0.56 7.79
C LEU A 162 8.75 1.65 8.23
N ASP A 163 9.63 1.31 9.15
CA ASP A 163 10.60 2.25 9.74
C ASP A 163 11.37 3.06 8.69
N GLN A 164 11.81 2.41 7.60
CA GLN A 164 12.52 3.11 6.51
C GLN A 164 11.63 4.12 5.79
N LEU A 165 10.35 3.82 5.62
CA LEU A 165 9.38 4.74 5.01
C LEU A 165 9.15 5.96 5.91
N ILE A 166 9.02 5.74 7.23
CA ILE A 166 8.87 6.81 8.21
C ILE A 166 10.08 7.77 8.18
N VAL A 167 11.31 7.23 8.03
CA VAL A 167 12.51 8.06 7.83
C VAL A 167 12.39 8.92 6.57
N LEU A 168 11.98 8.34 5.44
CA LEU A 168 11.83 9.07 4.18
C LEU A 168 10.73 10.15 4.25
N ILE A 169 9.65 9.91 4.99
CA ILE A 169 8.62 10.94 5.25
C ILE A 169 9.20 12.07 6.11
N LYS A 170 9.93 11.74 7.18
CA LYS A 170 10.57 12.75 8.05
C LYS A 170 11.58 13.59 7.29
N GLU A 171 12.33 13.01 6.36
CA GLU A 171 13.26 13.71 5.47
C GLU A 171 12.54 14.56 4.39
N GLY A 172 11.25 14.35 4.15
CA GLY A 172 10.46 15.03 3.11
C GLY A 172 10.69 14.47 1.70
N VAL A 173 11.20 13.25 1.59
CA VAL A 173 11.34 12.51 0.31
C VAL A 173 9.99 11.93 -0.11
N VAL A 174 9.23 11.42 0.87
CA VAL A 174 7.86 10.94 0.71
C VAL A 174 6.94 11.93 1.42
N GLU A 175 5.91 12.40 0.76
CA GLU A 175 5.02 13.45 1.28
C GLU A 175 4.13 12.97 2.43
N SER A 176 3.57 11.78 2.24
CA SER A 176 2.71 11.13 3.22
C SER A 176 2.61 9.64 2.93
N SER A 177 2.12 8.87 3.90
CA SER A 177 1.82 7.45 3.72
C SER A 177 0.44 7.11 4.27
N TYR A 178 -0.23 6.15 3.64
CA TYR A 178 -1.54 5.65 4.03
C TYR A 178 -1.35 4.26 4.67
N SER A 179 -1.18 4.20 6.00
CA SER A 179 -0.92 2.94 6.73
C SER A 179 -2.19 2.14 6.95
N THR A 180 -2.09 0.82 6.76
CA THR A 180 -3.14 -0.17 6.99
C THR A 180 -3.37 -0.47 8.48
N LYS A 181 -2.60 0.13 9.38
CA LYS A 181 -2.55 -0.18 10.83
C LYS A 181 -2.22 -1.65 11.13
N PRO A 182 -1.06 -2.15 10.70
CA PRO A 182 -0.74 -3.58 10.74
C PRO A 182 -0.76 -4.18 12.15
N LYS A 183 -0.37 -3.42 13.18
CA LYS A 183 -0.46 -3.85 14.58
C LYS A 183 -1.91 -4.14 15.01
N MET A 184 -2.83 -3.28 14.57
CA MET A 184 -4.25 -3.42 14.88
C MET A 184 -4.84 -4.62 14.14
N GLN A 185 -4.50 -4.82 12.87
CA GLN A 185 -4.90 -6.00 12.10
C GLN A 185 -4.42 -7.29 12.77
N GLY A 186 -3.14 -7.36 13.17
CA GLY A 186 -2.58 -8.52 13.87
C GLY A 186 -3.30 -8.80 15.19
N ALA A 187 -3.56 -7.77 16.00
CA ALA A 187 -4.25 -7.90 17.28
C ALA A 187 -5.70 -8.43 17.10
N TYR A 188 -6.46 -7.87 16.15
CA TYR A 188 -7.81 -8.34 15.86
C TYR A 188 -7.82 -9.73 15.24
N ALA A 189 -6.86 -10.09 14.41
CA ALA A 189 -6.75 -11.43 13.86
C ALA A 189 -6.56 -12.48 14.96
N VAL A 190 -5.67 -12.21 15.93
CA VAL A 190 -5.49 -13.09 17.12
C VAL A 190 -6.74 -13.16 17.98
N LEU A 191 -7.42 -12.03 18.21
CA LEU A 191 -8.69 -12.01 18.95
C LEU A 191 -9.76 -12.85 18.26
N CYS A 192 -9.92 -12.72 16.96
CA CYS A 192 -10.89 -13.51 16.19
C CYS A 192 -10.56 -15.01 16.25
N LEU A 193 -9.29 -15.40 16.11
CA LEU A 193 -8.86 -16.79 16.28
C LEU A 193 -9.19 -17.33 17.69
N TRP A 194 -8.96 -16.54 18.73
CA TRP A 194 -9.29 -16.92 20.10
C TRP A 194 -10.81 -17.14 20.29
N LEU A 195 -11.63 -16.21 19.76
CA LEU A 195 -13.09 -16.33 19.80
C LEU A 195 -13.58 -17.60 19.09
N GLN A 196 -13.09 -17.85 17.86
CA GLN A 196 -13.43 -19.05 17.09
C GLN A 196 -13.05 -20.33 17.82
N ASN A 197 -11.89 -20.34 18.50
CA ASN A 197 -11.45 -21.48 19.29
C ASN A 197 -12.31 -21.72 20.55
N GLN A 198 -13.08 -20.70 21.00
CA GLN A 198 -14.09 -20.83 22.07
C GLN A 198 -15.48 -21.18 21.50
N GLY A 199 -15.63 -21.44 20.21
CA GLY A 199 -16.90 -21.67 19.54
C GLY A 199 -17.77 -20.43 19.38
N ILE A 200 -17.17 -19.24 19.50
CA ILE A 200 -17.87 -17.96 19.35
C ILE A 200 -17.71 -17.50 17.89
N ALA A 201 -18.85 -17.19 17.25
CA ALA A 201 -18.86 -16.70 15.89
C ALA A 201 -18.19 -15.33 15.78
N THR A 202 -17.40 -15.13 14.74
CA THR A 202 -16.75 -13.86 14.41
C THR A 202 -17.36 -13.25 13.14
N PRO A 203 -17.30 -11.93 12.96
CA PRO A 203 -17.78 -11.30 11.74
C PRO A 203 -16.96 -11.74 10.52
N MET A 204 -17.56 -11.68 9.34
CA MET A 204 -16.88 -11.97 8.08
C MET A 204 -15.77 -10.95 7.78
N LEU A 205 -15.97 -9.67 8.17
CA LEU A 205 -15.04 -8.57 7.98
C LEU A 205 -14.88 -7.79 9.29
N VAL A 206 -13.64 -7.59 9.69
CA VAL A 206 -13.23 -6.62 10.72
C VAL A 206 -12.45 -5.52 10.00
N ASP A 207 -13.09 -4.38 9.78
CA ASP A 207 -12.46 -3.21 9.17
C ASP A 207 -11.68 -2.43 10.25
N THR A 208 -10.35 -2.35 10.09
CA THR A 208 -9.47 -1.59 10.99
C THR A 208 -9.32 -0.13 10.58
N GLY A 209 -9.86 0.25 9.42
CA GLY A 209 -9.62 1.53 8.79
C GLY A 209 -8.13 1.71 8.41
N PHE A 210 -7.79 2.92 8.00
CA PHE A 210 -6.41 3.32 7.71
C PHE A 210 -6.09 4.65 8.39
N VAL A 211 -4.81 5.04 8.40
CA VAL A 211 -4.36 6.35 8.89
C VAL A 211 -3.43 6.99 7.87
N VAL A 212 -3.53 8.32 7.72
CA VAL A 212 -2.59 9.09 6.89
C VAL A 212 -1.47 9.60 7.79
N ILE A 213 -0.24 9.23 7.46
CA ILE A 213 0.96 9.62 8.19
C ILE A 213 1.64 10.73 7.41
N THR A 214 1.85 11.86 8.07
CA THR A 214 2.52 13.04 7.53
C THR A 214 3.72 13.39 8.38
N LYS A 215 4.62 14.22 7.87
CA LYS A 215 5.87 14.60 8.52
C LYS A 215 5.68 15.17 9.93
N ASP A 216 4.64 15.95 10.16
CA ASP A 216 4.32 16.58 11.44
C ASP A 216 3.85 15.58 12.52
N MET A 217 3.40 14.39 12.12
CA MET A 217 3.01 13.31 13.04
C MET A 217 4.22 12.48 13.52
N ILE A 218 5.40 12.64 12.91
CA ILE A 218 6.59 11.87 13.22
C ILE A 218 7.46 12.67 14.20
N PRO A 219 7.82 12.09 15.38
CA PRO A 219 8.72 12.71 16.35
C PRO A 219 10.05 13.12 15.72
N ASP A 220 10.77 14.05 16.36
CA ASP A 220 12.10 14.47 15.89
C ASP A 220 13.10 13.30 15.94
N ASP A 221 13.09 12.50 17.00
CA ASP A 221 13.71 11.18 16.97
C ASP A 221 12.72 10.16 16.39
N VAL A 222 12.96 9.76 15.14
CA VAL A 222 12.13 8.80 14.41
C VAL A 222 11.96 7.48 15.15
N LYS A 223 12.94 7.09 16.01
CA LYS A 223 12.87 5.87 16.84
C LYS A 223 11.76 5.90 17.88
N GLU A 224 11.24 7.08 18.21
CA GLU A 224 10.10 7.24 19.11
C GLU A 224 8.75 7.01 18.41
N TYR A 225 8.72 6.98 17.08
CA TYR A 225 7.51 6.65 16.34
C TYR A 225 7.12 5.18 16.58
N LYS A 226 5.89 4.96 17.05
CA LYS A 226 5.43 3.61 17.46
C LYS A 226 4.52 2.92 16.45
N GLY A 227 4.20 3.60 15.35
CA GLY A 227 3.23 3.12 14.36
C GLY A 227 1.79 3.06 14.92
N TYR A 228 0.88 2.52 14.12
CA TYR A 228 -0.56 2.42 14.42
C TYR A 228 -1.06 0.97 14.40
#